data_8460fba25e6cf6117177b06de7594a34
#
_entry.id   8460fba25e6cf6117177b06de7594a34
#
_cell.length_a   1.000
_cell.length_b   1.000
_cell.length_c   1.000
_cell.angle_alpha   90.00
_cell.angle_beta   90.00
_cell.angle_gamma   90.00
#
_symmetry.space_group_name_H-M   'P 1'
#
loop_
_entity.id
_entity.type
_entity.pdbx_description
1 polymer ?
#
loop_
_entity_poly.entity_id
_entity_poly.type
_entity_poly.pdbx_seq_one_letter_code
_entity_poly.pdbx_strand_id
1 'polypeptide(L)'
;MHISDDEFERAIEQVLDDLPERFARVLENVGIVVADEPNERELATMSNPCGELLGLYGGVMPDVITLFKGPHERVCSTQAELRQRIRKTVLHEIGHFFGFDDEYLHSHGY
;
A
#
# COMPACT_ATOMS: atom_id res chain seq x y z
N MET A 1 -5.83 1.17 -15.74
CA MET A 1 -7.30 1.08 -15.57
C MET A 1 -7.84 2.34 -14.93
N HIS A 2 -9.13 2.59 -15.08
CA HIS A 2 -9.81 3.73 -14.46
C HIS A 2 -10.81 3.23 -13.43
N ILE A 3 -10.71 3.70 -12.19
CA ILE A 3 -11.63 3.31 -11.12
C ILE A 3 -12.03 4.54 -10.30
N SER A 4 -13.22 4.51 -9.72
CA SER A 4 -13.66 5.56 -8.80
C SER A 4 -12.99 5.41 -7.44
N ASP A 5 -13.05 6.46 -6.63
CA ASP A 5 -12.54 6.41 -5.26
C ASP A 5 -13.28 5.34 -4.45
N ASP A 6 -14.60 5.24 -4.62
CA ASP A 6 -15.42 4.23 -3.92
C ASP A 6 -15.00 2.81 -4.32
N GLU A 7 -14.72 2.57 -5.60
CA GLU A 7 -14.25 1.27 -6.07
C GLU A 7 -12.89 0.91 -5.48
N PHE A 8 -11.98 1.87 -5.40
CA PHE A 8 -10.66 1.66 -4.83
C PHE A 8 -10.77 1.35 -3.33
N GLU A 9 -11.55 2.12 -2.58
CA GLU A 9 -11.78 1.89 -1.16
C GLU A 9 -12.41 0.53 -0.91
N ARG A 10 -13.38 0.13 -1.75
CA ARG A 10 -14.03 -1.18 -1.63
C ARG A 10 -13.03 -2.32 -1.88
N ALA A 11 -12.15 -2.15 -2.86
CA ALA A 11 -11.10 -3.14 -3.13
C ALA A 11 -10.16 -3.27 -1.93
N ILE A 12 -9.80 -2.15 -1.29
CA ILE A 12 -8.97 -2.15 -0.08
C ILE A 12 -9.68 -2.90 1.04
N GLU A 13 -10.96 -2.63 1.28
CA GLU A 13 -11.74 -3.31 2.32
C GLU A 13 -11.76 -4.82 2.09
N GLN A 14 -11.96 -5.26 0.85
CA GLN A 14 -11.94 -6.69 0.51
C GLN A 14 -10.58 -7.33 0.82
N VAL A 15 -9.50 -6.63 0.47
CA VAL A 15 -8.14 -7.12 0.75
C VAL A 15 -7.92 -7.23 2.26
N LEU A 16 -8.31 -6.22 3.02
CA LEU A 16 -8.12 -6.21 4.47
C LEU A 16 -8.91 -7.32 5.15
N ASP A 17 -10.15 -7.57 4.69
CA ASP A 17 -11.00 -8.63 5.23
C ASP A 17 -10.42 -10.02 4.98
N ASP A 18 -9.67 -10.18 3.88
CA ASP A 18 -9.07 -11.46 3.49
C ASP A 18 -7.68 -11.69 4.08
N LEU A 19 -7.10 -10.70 4.75
CA LEU A 19 -5.78 -10.84 5.36
C LEU A 19 -5.82 -11.81 6.54
N PRO A 20 -4.73 -12.60 6.75
CA PRO A 20 -4.60 -13.40 7.96
C PRO A 20 -4.77 -12.55 9.21
N GLU A 21 -5.37 -13.14 10.25
CA GLU A 21 -5.69 -12.42 11.49
C GLU A 21 -4.49 -11.72 12.10
N ARG A 22 -3.30 -12.31 12.01
CA ARG A 22 -2.07 -11.71 12.54
C ARG A 22 -1.77 -10.35 11.92
N PHE A 23 -2.09 -10.16 10.63
CA PHE A 23 -1.90 -8.87 9.95
C PHE A 23 -3.06 -7.92 10.26
N ALA A 24 -4.28 -8.44 10.35
CA ALA A 24 -5.44 -7.63 10.73
C ALA A 24 -5.26 -7.00 12.11
N ARG A 25 -4.66 -7.72 13.06
CA ARG A 25 -4.36 -7.20 14.40
C ARG A 25 -3.37 -6.04 14.35
N VAL A 26 -2.36 -6.12 13.50
CA VAL A 26 -1.41 -5.01 13.31
C VAL A 26 -2.15 -3.77 12.84
N LEU A 27 -3.08 -3.94 11.90
CA LEU A 27 -3.84 -2.85 11.30
C LEU A 27 -4.86 -2.20 12.25
N GLU A 28 -5.19 -2.83 13.36
CA GLU A 28 -6.06 -2.23 14.39
C GLU A 28 -5.44 -0.95 14.95
N ASN A 29 -4.11 -0.85 14.96
CA ASN A 29 -3.38 0.28 15.50
C ASN A 29 -2.74 1.17 14.42
N VAL A 30 -3.04 0.90 13.15
CA VAL A 30 -2.48 1.62 12.00
C VAL A 30 -3.63 2.12 11.14
N GLY A 31 -3.65 3.41 10.84
CA GLY A 31 -4.65 3.98 9.95
C GLY A 31 -4.33 3.69 8.49
N ILE A 32 -5.37 3.44 7.70
CA ILE A 32 -5.24 3.32 6.24
C ILE A 32 -5.84 4.59 5.62
N VAL A 33 -5.05 5.30 4.84
CA VAL A 33 -5.45 6.54 4.16
C VAL A 33 -5.27 6.37 2.66
N VAL A 34 -6.19 6.91 1.89
CA VAL A 34 -6.14 6.88 0.43
C VAL A 34 -5.82 8.27 -0.08
N ALA A 35 -4.90 8.37 -1.02
CA ALA A 35 -4.58 9.59 -1.75
C ALA A 35 -4.53 9.29 -3.24
N ASP A 36 -4.75 10.32 -4.07
CA ASP A 36 -4.72 10.12 -5.53
C ASP A 36 -3.31 9.92 -6.05
N GLU A 37 -2.40 10.80 -5.71
CA GLU A 37 -1.02 10.79 -6.16
C GLU A 37 -0.08 11.17 -5.01
N PRO A 38 1.14 10.60 -4.99
CA PRO A 38 2.12 11.04 -4.01
C PRO A 38 2.64 12.44 -4.35
N ASN A 39 2.93 13.23 -3.31
CA ASN A 39 3.54 14.53 -3.49
C ASN A 39 5.06 14.40 -3.67
N GLU A 40 5.75 15.53 -3.92
CA GLU A 40 7.19 15.52 -4.15
C GLU A 40 7.99 14.97 -2.96
N ARG A 41 7.56 15.31 -1.74
CA ARG A 41 8.22 14.83 -0.52
C ARG A 41 8.08 13.32 -0.40
N GLU A 42 6.90 12.80 -0.68
CA GLU A 42 6.63 11.36 -0.65
C GLU A 42 7.42 10.63 -1.74
N LEU A 43 7.46 11.19 -2.95
CA LEU A 43 8.24 10.61 -4.05
C LEU A 43 9.74 10.55 -3.73
N ALA A 44 10.25 11.51 -2.96
CA ALA A 44 11.66 11.54 -2.56
C ALA A 44 12.05 10.36 -1.66
N THR A 45 11.09 9.64 -1.08
CA THR A 45 11.38 8.45 -0.27
C THR A 45 11.67 7.22 -1.11
N MET A 46 11.37 7.24 -2.43
CA MET A 46 11.58 6.10 -3.31
C MET A 46 13.06 5.84 -3.56
N SER A 47 13.44 4.57 -3.50
CA SER A 47 14.79 4.13 -3.91
C SER A 47 14.91 3.98 -5.42
N ASN A 48 13.80 3.84 -6.14
CA ASN A 48 13.76 3.71 -7.60
C ASN A 48 12.94 4.86 -8.21
N PRO A 49 13.60 5.93 -8.72
CA PRO A 49 12.88 7.09 -9.24
C PRO A 49 12.09 6.81 -10.52
N CYS A 50 12.34 5.69 -11.20
CA CYS A 50 11.60 5.31 -12.41
C CYS A 50 10.38 4.46 -12.12
N GLY A 51 10.17 4.04 -10.86
CA GLY A 51 9.03 3.23 -10.46
C GLY A 51 7.85 4.07 -10.00
N GLU A 52 6.77 3.38 -9.64
CA GLU A 52 5.59 3.99 -9.07
C GLU A 52 5.59 3.80 -7.56
N LEU A 53 5.23 4.84 -6.81
CA LEU A 53 5.04 4.74 -5.36
C LEU A 53 3.59 4.34 -5.11
N LEU A 54 3.38 3.08 -4.72
CA LEU A 54 2.03 2.52 -4.54
C LEU A 54 1.48 2.75 -3.13
N GLY A 55 2.37 2.80 -2.14
CA GLY A 55 1.99 3.03 -0.76
C GLY A 55 3.16 3.55 0.06
N LEU A 56 2.87 4.05 1.24
CA LEU A 56 3.89 4.62 2.13
C LEU A 56 3.45 4.50 3.58
N TYR A 57 4.32 3.91 4.40
CA TYR A 57 4.14 3.89 5.85
C TYR A 57 4.72 5.16 6.46
N GLY A 58 3.92 5.86 7.25
CA GLY A 58 4.39 7.00 8.03
C GLY A 58 4.64 6.57 9.47
N GLY A 59 5.89 6.68 9.92
CA GLY A 59 6.31 6.21 11.25
C GLY A 59 6.13 7.21 12.38
N VAL A 60 5.38 8.27 12.17
CA VAL A 60 5.10 9.30 13.20
C VAL A 60 3.69 9.05 13.72
N MET A 61 3.52 9.04 15.04
CA MET A 61 2.22 8.81 15.68
C MET A 61 1.16 9.83 15.23
N PRO A 62 -0.06 9.39 14.81
CA PRO A 62 -0.46 8.00 14.69
C PRO A 62 0.18 7.33 13.46
N ASP A 63 0.46 6.03 13.57
CA ASP A 63 0.99 5.27 12.44
C ASP A 63 -0.04 5.17 11.33
N VAL A 64 0.36 5.48 10.11
CA VAL A 64 -0.53 5.52 8.94
C VAL A 64 0.14 4.88 7.74
N ILE A 65 -0.62 4.06 7.02
CA ILE A 65 -0.24 3.58 5.70
C ILE A 65 -1.09 4.35 4.68
N THR A 66 -0.44 5.06 3.76
CA THR A 66 -1.11 5.74 2.66
C THR A 66 -1.04 4.89 1.41
N LEU A 67 -2.18 4.68 0.75
CA LEU A 67 -2.25 3.96 -0.52
C LEU A 67 -2.61 4.96 -1.62
N PHE A 68 -1.84 4.92 -2.72
CA PHE A 68 -1.97 5.88 -3.80
C PHE A 68 -2.77 5.26 -4.96
N LYS A 69 -3.92 5.81 -5.24
CA LYS A 69 -4.84 5.31 -6.26
C LYS A 69 -4.27 5.41 -7.68
N GLY A 70 -3.73 6.58 -8.05
CA GLY A 70 -3.18 6.81 -9.38
C GLY A 70 -2.11 5.79 -9.78
N PRO A 71 -1.09 5.58 -8.94
CA PRO A 71 -0.10 4.55 -9.20
C PRO A 71 -0.69 3.15 -9.37
N HIS A 72 -1.69 2.78 -8.56
CA HIS A 72 -2.35 1.48 -8.72
C HIS A 72 -3.08 1.37 -10.06
N GLU A 73 -3.75 2.46 -10.48
CA GLU A 73 -4.42 2.48 -11.79
C GLU A 73 -3.44 2.29 -12.93
N ARG A 74 -2.24 2.87 -12.83
CA ARG A 74 -1.24 2.78 -13.88
C ARG A 74 -0.61 1.41 -14.02
N VAL A 75 -0.45 0.68 -12.93
CA VAL A 75 0.22 -0.64 -12.95
C VAL A 75 -0.75 -1.82 -13.05
N CYS A 76 -2.05 -1.60 -12.90
CA CYS A 76 -3.06 -2.65 -12.93
C CYS A 76 -3.99 -2.50 -14.12
N SER A 77 -4.43 -3.63 -14.68
CA SER A 77 -5.35 -3.65 -15.82
C SER A 77 -6.71 -4.25 -15.51
N THR A 78 -6.81 -5.03 -14.43
CA THR A 78 -8.04 -5.72 -14.05
C THR A 78 -8.31 -5.57 -12.56
N GLN A 79 -9.56 -5.86 -12.14
CA GLN A 79 -9.93 -5.86 -10.73
C GLN A 79 -9.14 -6.89 -9.93
N ALA A 80 -8.87 -8.06 -10.52
CA ALA A 80 -8.08 -9.09 -9.87
C ALA A 80 -6.65 -8.63 -9.62
N GLU A 81 -6.02 -8.01 -10.62
CA GLU A 81 -4.67 -7.44 -10.48
C GLU A 81 -4.65 -6.33 -9.43
N LEU A 82 -5.69 -5.48 -9.41
CA LEU A 82 -5.80 -4.41 -8.43
C LEU A 82 -5.79 -4.96 -7.01
N ARG A 83 -6.62 -5.97 -6.72
CA ARG A 83 -6.68 -6.57 -5.39
C ARG A 83 -5.35 -7.20 -5.00
N GLN A 84 -4.71 -7.93 -5.92
CA GLN A 84 -3.40 -8.53 -5.67
C GLN A 84 -2.35 -7.48 -5.37
N ARG A 85 -2.36 -6.39 -6.12
CA ARG A 85 -1.39 -5.30 -5.94
C ARG A 85 -1.61 -4.56 -4.63
N ILE A 86 -2.86 -4.27 -4.28
CA ILE A 86 -3.21 -3.64 -3.00
C ILE A 86 -2.73 -4.53 -1.85
N ARG A 87 -3.00 -5.83 -1.92
CA ARG A 87 -2.54 -6.78 -0.90
C ARG A 87 -1.02 -6.73 -0.73
N LYS A 88 -0.30 -6.76 -1.84
CA LYS A 88 1.17 -6.69 -1.81
C LYS A 88 1.66 -5.37 -1.23
N THR A 89 1.05 -4.26 -1.61
CA THR A 89 1.39 -2.94 -1.09
C THR A 89 1.17 -2.87 0.42
N VAL A 90 0.01 -3.31 0.90
CA VAL A 90 -0.31 -3.29 2.34
C VAL A 90 0.69 -4.15 3.12
N LEU A 91 0.96 -5.36 2.66
CA LEU A 91 1.90 -6.26 3.33
C LEU A 91 3.32 -5.69 3.36
N HIS A 92 3.73 -5.04 2.27
CA HIS A 92 5.04 -4.38 2.18
C HIS A 92 5.15 -3.25 3.22
N GLU A 93 4.12 -2.41 3.33
CA GLU A 93 4.14 -1.30 4.30
C GLU A 93 4.01 -1.78 5.74
N ILE A 94 3.29 -2.87 5.99
CA ILE A 94 3.29 -3.53 7.30
C ILE A 94 4.71 -4.00 7.64
N GLY A 95 5.46 -4.49 6.65
CA GLY A 95 6.86 -4.86 6.83
C GLY A 95 7.71 -3.68 7.30
N HIS A 96 7.51 -2.50 6.73
CA HIS A 96 8.18 -1.29 7.18
C HIS A 96 7.79 -0.91 8.61
N PHE A 97 6.52 -1.10 8.97
CA PHE A 97 6.06 -0.90 10.34
C PHE A 97 6.87 -1.74 11.34
N PHE A 98 7.25 -2.96 10.94
CA PHE A 98 8.09 -3.84 11.76
C PHE A 98 9.59 -3.53 11.65
N GLY A 99 9.98 -2.54 10.85
CA GLY A 99 11.37 -2.13 10.72
C GLY A 99 12.17 -2.84 9.64
N PHE A 100 11.51 -3.61 8.77
CA PHE A 100 12.18 -4.26 7.64
C PHE A 100 12.39 -3.25 6.51
N ASP A 101 13.56 -3.29 5.86
CA ASP A 101 13.85 -2.43 4.72
C ASP A 101 13.36 -3.05 3.40
N ASP A 102 13.43 -2.28 2.32
CA ASP A 102 12.96 -2.72 1.00
C ASP A 102 13.72 -3.96 0.52
N GLU A 103 15.02 -4.02 0.75
CA GLU A 103 15.84 -5.15 0.33
C GLU A 103 15.39 -6.44 1.01
N TYR A 104 15.17 -6.40 2.32
CA TYR A 104 14.67 -7.54 3.07
C TYR A 104 13.31 -7.99 2.55
N LEU A 105 12.39 -7.05 2.36
CA LEU A 105 11.02 -7.35 1.93
C LEU A 105 11.00 -7.95 0.52
N HIS A 106 11.77 -7.39 -0.42
CA HIS A 106 11.85 -7.92 -1.76
C HIS A 106 12.45 -9.33 -1.79
N SER A 107 13.48 -9.60 -0.99
CA SER A 107 14.11 -10.92 -0.92
C SER A 107 13.18 -11.98 -0.33
N HIS A 108 12.17 -11.59 0.46
CA HIS A 108 11.18 -12.48 1.07
C HIS A 108 9.84 -12.49 0.32
N GLY A 109 9.74 -11.87 -0.87
CA GLY A 109 8.56 -11.90 -1.70
C GLY A 109 7.48 -10.87 -1.38
N TYR A 110 7.83 -9.82 -0.64
CA TYR A 110 6.87 -8.74 -0.28
C TYR A 110 7.12 -7.42 -1.03
#